data_ad73b8cbfef4ef8f163412a0e53da749
#
_entry.id   ad73b8cbfef4ef8f163412a0e53da749
#
_cell.length_a   1.000
_cell.length_b   1.000
_cell.length_c   1.000
_cell.angle_alpha   90.00
_cell.angle_beta   90.00
_cell.angle_gamma   90.00
#
_symmetry.space_group_name_H-M   'P 1'
#
loop_
_entity.id
_entity.type
_entity.pdbx_description
1 polymer ?
#
loop_
_entity_poly.entity_id
_entity_poly.type
_entity_poly.pdbx_seq_one_letter_code
_entity_poly.pdbx_strand_id
1 'polypeptide(L)'
;MSISRRLSVRSMVLAIAAALALVGQSGVAQTDSTWREHERALQEARKADDTVAYRAQLDAIYHVLGATPRIANRFASLALQANDTAGASRWMSTIAAMGAELDTALLSRYRAIAGPRALDSLRAASAFTTRDAGSPQLSFRLPDVDMIAEDIAYDAGSARFLVSSVRHGGIYAASASIRATAIVKPGADGSWGMFAIGIAHDAIWTSTAAISMTARYTPSDSGKSALLKYDLRSGKLRGRYVAPDSGAHALGDLVVGSNGAVYVSDGIGGGVYVLAPGSDSLRVLVQPGVLVSPQTPALSSDGATLFVPDYAIGIAAVSIATGKVTWLMHSDSLALTGIDGLYRLGRDLIVVQNGVEPNRIMRLTLDAPMGRVVSAAALARGPRARSLTHATIAGGWLYFIAKSGWERVSDDGKMTAGTAADAPSIMRVRIAP
;
A
#
# COMPACT_ATOMS: atom_id res chain seq x y z
N MET A 1 -23.24 7.47 -25.36
CA MET A 1 -22.92 7.86 -23.97
C MET A 1 -21.68 7.08 -23.57
N SER A 2 -20.54 7.77 -23.54
CA SER A 2 -19.21 7.19 -23.27
C SER A 2 -19.03 7.03 -21.76
N ILE A 3 -18.94 5.80 -21.27
CA ILE A 3 -18.53 5.50 -19.90
C ILE A 3 -17.01 5.53 -19.91
N SER A 4 -16.42 6.69 -19.56
CA SER A 4 -14.99 6.80 -19.34
C SER A 4 -14.59 5.95 -18.13
N ARG A 5 -13.79 4.92 -18.36
CA ARG A 5 -13.12 4.14 -17.30
C ARG A 5 -12.22 5.11 -16.53
N ARG A 6 -12.62 5.47 -15.33
CA ARG A 6 -11.74 6.17 -14.36
C ARG A 6 -10.76 5.16 -13.80
N LEU A 7 -9.60 5.00 -14.44
CA LEU A 7 -8.42 4.44 -13.79
C LEU A 7 -8.01 5.43 -12.71
N SER A 8 -7.93 4.99 -11.46
CA SER A 8 -7.52 5.87 -10.37
C SER A 8 -6.05 6.26 -10.53
N VAL A 9 -5.65 7.44 -10.04
CA VAL A 9 -4.26 7.95 -10.02
C VAL A 9 -3.28 6.93 -9.40
N ARG A 10 -3.75 6.05 -8.52
CA ARG A 10 -3.00 4.92 -7.97
C ARG A 10 -2.62 3.88 -9.03
N SER A 11 -3.44 3.71 -10.08
CA SER A 11 -3.09 2.87 -11.23
C SER A 11 -1.95 3.46 -12.06
N MET A 12 -1.72 4.77 -12.00
CA MET A 12 -0.66 5.45 -12.75
C MET A 12 0.71 5.29 -12.06
N VAL A 13 0.79 5.28 -10.74
CA VAL A 13 2.02 4.92 -9.99
C VAL A 13 2.41 3.47 -10.32
N LEU A 14 1.43 2.57 -10.43
CA LEU A 14 1.62 1.19 -10.91
C LEU A 14 2.03 1.12 -12.40
N ALA A 15 1.53 2.00 -13.26
CA ALA A 15 1.88 2.02 -14.69
C ALA A 15 3.30 2.55 -14.95
N ILE A 16 3.77 3.52 -14.16
CA ILE A 16 5.14 4.04 -14.24
C ILE A 16 6.15 3.00 -13.77
N ALA A 17 5.85 2.26 -12.70
CA ALA A 17 6.68 1.14 -12.24
C ALA A 17 6.77 0.00 -13.26
N ALA A 18 5.72 -0.24 -14.04
CA ALA A 18 5.72 -1.28 -15.07
C ALA A 18 6.52 -0.92 -16.33
N ALA A 19 6.73 0.36 -16.63
CA ALA A 19 7.44 0.82 -17.82
C ALA A 19 8.96 0.94 -17.65
N LEU A 20 9.49 1.06 -16.42
CA LEU A 20 10.91 1.25 -16.13
C LEU A 20 11.68 -0.05 -15.80
N ALA A 21 11.04 -1.21 -15.76
CA ALA A 21 11.64 -2.48 -15.35
C ALA A 21 12.48 -3.19 -16.43
N LEU A 22 13.08 -2.50 -17.38
CA LEU A 22 13.85 -3.08 -18.51
C LEU A 22 15.33 -2.66 -18.53
N VAL A 23 15.97 -2.47 -17.39
CA VAL A 23 17.44 -2.35 -17.36
C VAL A 23 18.00 -3.47 -16.50
N GLY A 24 18.75 -4.38 -17.15
CA GLY A 24 19.37 -5.51 -16.50
C GLY A 24 20.52 -5.10 -15.58
N GLN A 25 20.61 -5.75 -14.43
CA GLN A 25 21.83 -5.86 -13.65
C GLN A 25 22.01 -7.27 -13.11
N SER A 26 23.21 -7.75 -13.24
CA SER A 26 23.70 -9.06 -12.84
C SER A 26 24.10 -9.06 -11.36
N GLY A 27 23.70 -10.12 -10.67
CA GLY A 27 24.41 -10.68 -9.52
C GLY A 27 24.05 -10.06 -8.16
N VAL A 28 23.45 -10.87 -7.35
CA VAL A 28 23.59 -11.11 -5.90
C VAL A 28 22.23 -11.35 -5.20
N ALA A 29 22.22 -12.43 -4.41
CA ALA A 29 21.21 -12.91 -3.48
C ALA A 29 19.91 -13.45 -4.08
N GLN A 30 19.74 -14.76 -3.90
CA GLN A 30 18.51 -15.50 -4.17
C GLN A 30 17.35 -14.92 -3.35
N THR A 31 16.74 -13.89 -3.89
CA THR A 31 15.35 -13.57 -3.63
C THR A 31 14.51 -14.51 -4.46
N ASP A 32 13.34 -14.88 -3.98
CA ASP A 32 12.38 -15.67 -4.77
C ASP A 32 11.82 -14.81 -5.90
N SER A 33 12.70 -14.46 -6.86
CA SER A 33 12.40 -13.66 -8.05
C SER A 33 11.77 -14.51 -9.17
N THR A 34 11.58 -15.81 -8.93
CA THR A 34 11.06 -16.76 -9.89
C THR A 34 9.72 -16.33 -10.48
N TRP A 35 8.84 -15.72 -9.67
CA TRP A 35 7.57 -15.20 -10.16
C TRP A 35 7.73 -14.12 -11.26
N ARG A 36 8.80 -13.31 -11.21
CA ARG A 36 9.06 -12.29 -12.24
C ARG A 36 9.50 -12.90 -13.57
N GLU A 37 10.23 -13.98 -13.51
CA GLU A 37 10.62 -14.74 -14.69
C GLU A 37 9.38 -15.36 -15.34
N HIS A 38 8.51 -15.95 -14.53
CA HIS A 38 7.23 -16.47 -14.97
C HIS A 38 6.30 -15.37 -15.51
N GLU A 39 6.24 -14.18 -14.89
CA GLU A 39 5.43 -13.05 -15.42
C GLU A 39 5.96 -12.58 -16.77
N ARG A 40 7.30 -12.51 -16.99
CA ARG A 40 7.89 -12.18 -18.30
C ARG A 40 7.53 -13.25 -19.34
N ALA A 41 7.73 -14.51 -19.03
CA ALA A 41 7.37 -15.61 -19.92
C ALA A 41 5.85 -15.66 -20.22
N LEU A 42 5.02 -15.33 -19.25
CA LEU A 42 3.58 -15.21 -19.43
C LEU A 42 3.21 -14.07 -20.41
N GLN A 43 3.89 -12.93 -20.35
CA GLN A 43 3.66 -11.84 -21.30
C GLN A 43 4.11 -12.22 -22.71
N GLU A 44 5.22 -12.94 -22.87
CA GLU A 44 5.66 -13.45 -24.19
C GLU A 44 4.67 -14.48 -24.74
N ALA A 45 4.21 -15.43 -23.93
CA ALA A 45 3.16 -16.39 -24.33
C ALA A 45 1.88 -15.66 -24.77
N ARG A 46 1.50 -14.59 -24.08
CA ARG A 46 0.33 -13.76 -24.46
C ARG A 46 0.53 -13.06 -25.82
N LYS A 47 1.73 -12.53 -26.09
CA LYS A 47 2.02 -11.89 -27.38
C LYS A 47 2.02 -12.90 -28.54
N ALA A 48 2.45 -14.14 -28.25
CA ALA A 48 2.46 -15.24 -29.21
C ALA A 48 1.10 -15.94 -29.37
N ASP A 49 0.06 -15.51 -28.62
CA ASP A 49 -1.26 -16.16 -28.54
C ASP A 49 -1.16 -17.65 -28.13
N ASP A 50 -0.10 -18.01 -27.40
CA ASP A 50 0.13 -19.37 -26.88
C ASP A 50 -0.59 -19.54 -25.53
N THR A 51 -1.83 -20.02 -25.62
CA THR A 51 -2.68 -20.24 -24.42
C THR A 51 -2.12 -21.33 -23.50
N VAL A 52 -1.42 -22.35 -24.04
CA VAL A 52 -0.86 -23.45 -23.24
C VAL A 52 0.31 -22.92 -22.40
N ALA A 53 1.28 -22.25 -23.05
CA ALA A 53 2.38 -21.63 -22.33
C ALA A 53 1.90 -20.55 -21.35
N TYR A 54 0.92 -19.72 -21.74
CA TYR A 54 0.32 -18.73 -20.87
C TYR A 54 -0.25 -19.37 -19.59
N ARG A 55 -1.00 -20.44 -19.71
CA ARG A 55 -1.57 -21.18 -18.58
C ARG A 55 -0.49 -21.75 -17.68
N ALA A 56 0.54 -22.39 -18.23
CA ALA A 56 1.63 -22.97 -17.47
C ALA A 56 2.39 -21.89 -16.63
N GLN A 57 2.65 -20.73 -17.22
CA GLN A 57 3.29 -19.63 -16.50
C GLN A 57 2.39 -19.03 -15.42
N LEU A 58 1.08 -18.93 -15.66
CA LEU A 58 0.11 -18.48 -14.66
C LEU A 58 0.02 -19.44 -13.48
N ASP A 59 0.02 -20.75 -13.73
CA ASP A 59 0.05 -21.78 -12.68
C ASP A 59 1.34 -21.66 -11.85
N ALA A 60 2.50 -21.41 -12.46
CA ALA A 60 3.75 -21.22 -11.76
C ALA A 60 3.74 -19.97 -10.87
N ILE A 61 3.21 -18.83 -11.36
CA ILE A 61 3.03 -17.62 -10.57
C ILE A 61 2.11 -17.88 -9.36
N TYR A 62 1.00 -18.59 -9.58
CA TYR A 62 0.07 -18.96 -8.52
C TYR A 62 0.73 -19.84 -7.44
N HIS A 63 1.59 -20.77 -7.82
CA HIS A 63 2.31 -21.61 -6.86
C HIS A 63 3.28 -20.80 -5.98
N VAL A 64 3.87 -19.73 -6.50
CA VAL A 64 4.80 -18.86 -5.73
C VAL A 64 4.05 -17.86 -4.84
N LEU A 65 3.01 -17.21 -5.39
CA LEU A 65 2.37 -16.05 -4.75
C LEU A 65 1.01 -16.37 -4.10
N GLY A 66 0.43 -17.54 -4.39
CA GLY A 66 -0.97 -17.83 -4.04
C GLY A 66 -1.96 -17.07 -4.93
N ALA A 67 -3.23 -17.10 -4.55
CA ALA A 67 -4.27 -16.39 -5.26
C ALA A 67 -4.25 -14.90 -4.90
N THR A 68 -4.22 -14.06 -5.92
CA THR A 68 -4.51 -12.63 -5.82
C THR A 68 -5.72 -12.31 -6.70
N PRO A 69 -6.41 -11.17 -6.52
CA PRO A 69 -7.51 -10.79 -7.43
C PRO A 69 -7.08 -10.80 -8.90
N ARG A 70 -5.85 -10.36 -9.20
CA ARG A 70 -5.28 -10.35 -10.56
C ARG A 70 -5.08 -11.75 -11.11
N ILE A 71 -4.50 -12.67 -10.32
CA ILE A 71 -4.26 -14.07 -10.72
C ILE A 71 -5.60 -14.77 -10.93
N ALA A 72 -6.53 -14.64 -9.99
CA ALA A 72 -7.85 -15.23 -10.08
C ALA A 72 -8.66 -14.73 -11.29
N ASN A 73 -8.59 -13.43 -11.62
CA ASN A 73 -9.20 -12.86 -12.82
C ASN A 73 -8.60 -13.44 -14.11
N ARG A 74 -7.29 -13.69 -14.18
CA ARG A 74 -6.64 -14.32 -15.32
C ARG A 74 -7.12 -15.77 -15.51
N PHE A 75 -7.20 -16.55 -14.43
CA PHE A 75 -7.72 -17.90 -14.48
C PHE A 75 -9.22 -17.94 -14.86
N ALA A 76 -10.03 -17.04 -14.29
CA ALA A 76 -11.44 -16.90 -14.67
C ALA A 76 -11.58 -16.60 -16.17
N SER A 77 -10.73 -15.72 -16.71
CA SER A 77 -10.71 -15.39 -18.13
C SER A 77 -10.39 -16.59 -19.01
N LEU A 78 -9.37 -17.40 -18.65
CA LEU A 78 -9.03 -18.63 -19.37
C LEU A 78 -10.17 -19.64 -19.34
N ALA A 79 -10.76 -19.86 -18.18
CA ALA A 79 -11.91 -20.79 -18.05
C ALA A 79 -13.10 -20.33 -18.90
N LEU A 80 -13.41 -19.01 -18.90
CA LEU A 80 -14.47 -18.45 -19.75
C LEU A 80 -14.16 -18.57 -21.25
N GLN A 81 -12.91 -18.46 -21.67
CA GLN A 81 -12.47 -18.66 -23.06
C GLN A 81 -12.67 -20.12 -23.51
N ALA A 82 -12.39 -21.05 -22.61
CA ALA A 82 -12.54 -22.49 -22.85
C ALA A 82 -13.97 -23.01 -22.65
N ASN A 83 -14.95 -22.14 -22.32
CA ASN A 83 -16.30 -22.52 -21.88
C ASN A 83 -16.31 -23.48 -20.68
N ASP A 84 -15.27 -23.46 -19.85
CA ASP A 84 -15.19 -24.24 -18.61
C ASP A 84 -15.97 -23.51 -17.50
N THR A 85 -17.24 -23.85 -17.38
CA THR A 85 -18.17 -23.30 -16.39
C THR A 85 -17.69 -23.58 -14.95
N ALA A 86 -17.13 -24.76 -14.69
CA ALA A 86 -16.68 -25.15 -13.36
C ALA A 86 -15.44 -24.33 -12.93
N GLY A 87 -14.44 -24.22 -13.81
CA GLY A 87 -13.26 -23.40 -13.59
C GLY A 87 -13.59 -21.92 -13.43
N ALA A 88 -14.48 -21.39 -14.28
CA ALA A 88 -14.95 -20.01 -14.18
C ALA A 88 -15.67 -19.77 -12.84
N SER A 89 -16.58 -20.66 -12.43
CA SER A 89 -17.28 -20.57 -11.14
C SER A 89 -16.31 -20.59 -9.96
N ARG A 90 -15.33 -21.50 -9.99
CA ARG A 90 -14.29 -21.59 -8.95
C ARG A 90 -13.56 -20.27 -8.78
N TRP A 91 -12.97 -19.72 -9.85
CA TRP A 91 -12.12 -18.55 -9.75
C TRP A 91 -12.90 -17.25 -9.47
N MET A 92 -14.10 -17.11 -10.02
CA MET A 92 -14.96 -15.97 -9.70
C MET A 92 -15.46 -16.02 -8.26
N SER A 93 -15.76 -17.23 -7.72
CA SER A 93 -16.07 -17.39 -6.30
C SER A 93 -14.87 -17.09 -5.40
N THR A 94 -13.65 -17.41 -5.85
CA THR A 94 -12.41 -17.02 -5.16
C THR A 94 -12.28 -15.51 -5.07
N ILE A 95 -12.52 -14.77 -6.16
CA ILE A 95 -12.49 -13.29 -6.15
C ILE A 95 -13.55 -12.72 -5.20
N ALA A 96 -14.77 -13.28 -5.25
CA ALA A 96 -15.85 -12.88 -4.34
C ALA A 96 -15.48 -13.15 -2.87
N ALA A 97 -14.87 -14.31 -2.56
CA ALA A 97 -14.41 -14.66 -1.21
C ALA A 97 -13.32 -13.72 -0.68
N MET A 98 -12.44 -13.23 -1.56
CA MET A 98 -11.46 -12.20 -1.22
C MET A 98 -12.10 -10.85 -0.85
N GLY A 99 -13.40 -10.66 -1.12
CA GLY A 99 -14.07 -9.37 -1.00
C GLY A 99 -13.52 -8.35 -1.99
N ALA A 100 -13.12 -8.79 -3.18
CA ALA A 100 -12.67 -7.95 -4.27
C ALA A 100 -13.78 -7.77 -5.30
N GLU A 101 -13.74 -6.63 -6.00
CA GLU A 101 -14.71 -6.32 -7.05
C GLU A 101 -14.61 -7.31 -8.21
N LEU A 102 -15.77 -7.76 -8.69
CA LEU A 102 -15.88 -8.64 -9.84
C LEU A 102 -15.96 -7.81 -11.13
N ASP A 103 -15.08 -8.12 -12.08
CA ASP A 103 -15.05 -7.45 -13.39
C ASP A 103 -16.37 -7.65 -14.14
N THR A 104 -16.99 -6.56 -14.61
CA THR A 104 -18.29 -6.56 -15.27
C THR A 104 -18.29 -7.33 -16.59
N ALA A 105 -17.18 -7.34 -17.33
CA ALA A 105 -17.06 -8.09 -18.58
C ALA A 105 -16.99 -9.60 -18.31
N LEU A 106 -16.27 -10.00 -17.25
CA LEU A 106 -16.24 -11.40 -16.80
C LEU A 106 -17.63 -11.84 -16.30
N LEU A 107 -18.34 -11.01 -15.54
CA LEU A 107 -19.70 -11.29 -15.08
C LEU A 107 -20.67 -11.54 -16.25
N SER A 108 -20.58 -10.71 -17.30
CA SER A 108 -21.43 -10.85 -18.50
C SER A 108 -21.16 -12.17 -19.22
N ARG A 109 -19.90 -12.54 -19.40
CA ARG A 109 -19.48 -13.81 -20.01
C ARG A 109 -19.85 -15.01 -19.15
N TYR A 110 -19.65 -14.91 -17.83
CA TYR A 110 -20.05 -15.96 -16.89
C TYR A 110 -21.54 -16.24 -16.92
N ARG A 111 -22.37 -15.17 -16.95
CA ARG A 111 -23.81 -15.31 -17.11
C ARG A 111 -24.19 -16.10 -18.36
N ALA A 112 -23.50 -15.88 -19.47
CA ALA A 112 -23.79 -16.52 -20.74
C ALA A 112 -23.58 -18.06 -20.69
N ILE A 113 -22.57 -18.54 -19.94
CA ILE A 113 -22.25 -19.98 -19.87
C ILE A 113 -22.83 -20.68 -18.64
N ALA A 114 -22.93 -19.99 -17.48
CA ALA A 114 -23.38 -20.56 -16.21
C ALA A 114 -24.85 -20.27 -15.88
N GLY A 115 -25.45 -19.31 -16.60
CA GLY A 115 -26.84 -18.91 -16.43
C GLY A 115 -27.08 -17.91 -15.31
N PRO A 116 -28.30 -17.34 -15.24
CA PRO A 116 -28.64 -16.26 -14.31
C PRO A 116 -28.57 -16.68 -12.83
N ARG A 117 -29.01 -17.88 -12.50
CA ARG A 117 -28.99 -18.38 -11.10
C ARG A 117 -27.55 -18.43 -10.52
N ALA A 118 -26.58 -18.91 -11.31
CA ALA A 118 -25.19 -18.96 -10.88
C ALA A 118 -24.63 -17.55 -10.67
N LEU A 119 -24.96 -16.61 -11.55
CA LEU A 119 -24.57 -15.19 -11.39
C LEU A 119 -25.18 -14.56 -10.13
N ASP A 120 -26.46 -14.84 -9.83
CA ASP A 120 -27.12 -14.30 -8.64
C ASP A 120 -26.50 -14.86 -7.36
N SER A 121 -26.16 -16.16 -7.33
CA SER A 121 -25.43 -16.77 -6.21
C SER A 121 -24.04 -16.14 -6.00
N LEU A 122 -23.31 -15.89 -7.09
CA LEU A 122 -22.00 -15.23 -7.04
C LEU A 122 -22.11 -13.79 -6.50
N ARG A 123 -23.11 -13.04 -6.97
CA ARG A 123 -23.37 -11.67 -6.48
C ARG A 123 -23.76 -11.66 -4.99
N ALA A 124 -24.58 -12.61 -4.53
CA ALA A 124 -24.91 -12.73 -3.13
C ALA A 124 -23.68 -13.03 -2.26
N ALA A 125 -22.79 -13.93 -2.71
CA ALA A 125 -21.52 -14.22 -2.04
C ALA A 125 -20.62 -12.97 -1.97
N SER A 126 -20.49 -12.24 -3.08
CA SER A 126 -19.74 -10.99 -3.11
C SER A 126 -20.32 -9.92 -2.18
N ALA A 127 -21.65 -9.75 -2.19
CA ALA A 127 -22.33 -8.80 -1.28
C ALA A 127 -22.10 -9.13 0.19
N PHE A 128 -22.04 -10.42 0.55
CA PHE A 128 -21.76 -10.86 1.91
C PHE A 128 -20.32 -10.49 2.35
N THR A 129 -19.33 -10.70 1.50
CA THR A 129 -17.91 -10.43 1.81
C THR A 129 -17.56 -8.94 1.75
N THR A 130 -18.36 -8.14 1.02
CA THR A 130 -18.14 -6.70 0.87
C THR A 130 -19.03 -5.84 1.78
N ARG A 131 -19.90 -6.45 2.61
CA ARG A 131 -20.77 -5.73 3.54
C ARG A 131 -19.99 -4.84 4.50
N ASP A 132 -20.63 -3.79 5.01
CA ASP A 132 -20.06 -2.91 6.02
C ASP A 132 -19.58 -3.69 7.24
N ALA A 133 -18.47 -3.27 7.82
CA ALA A 133 -17.88 -3.87 8.99
C ALA A 133 -17.35 -2.82 9.96
N GLY A 134 -17.39 -3.13 11.25
CA GLY A 134 -16.97 -2.24 12.33
C GLY A 134 -17.85 -1.01 12.47
N SER A 135 -17.46 -0.12 13.38
CA SER A 135 -18.17 1.15 13.65
C SER A 135 -17.16 2.29 13.75
N PRO A 136 -16.54 2.70 12.64
CA PRO A 136 -15.59 3.80 12.67
C PRO A 136 -16.26 5.10 13.15
N GLN A 137 -15.56 5.81 14.05
CA GLN A 137 -16.01 7.08 14.62
C GLN A 137 -15.13 8.21 14.07
N LEU A 138 -15.74 9.36 13.80
CA LEU A 138 -14.98 10.57 13.50
C LEU A 138 -14.25 11.03 14.77
N SER A 139 -12.94 11.20 14.67
CA SER A 139 -12.12 11.82 15.71
C SER A 139 -12.05 13.34 15.51
N PHE A 140 -11.58 13.78 14.35
CA PHE A 140 -11.56 15.19 13.95
C PHE A 140 -11.40 15.32 12.44
N ARG A 141 -11.54 16.54 11.91
CA ARG A 141 -11.30 16.89 10.52
C ARG A 141 -10.10 17.81 10.41
N LEU A 142 -9.35 17.65 9.31
CA LEU A 142 -8.33 18.61 8.94
C LEU A 142 -8.97 19.77 8.19
N PRO A 143 -8.57 21.02 8.45
CA PRO A 143 -9.26 22.18 7.87
C PRO A 143 -8.95 22.41 6.39
N ASP A 144 -7.81 21.92 5.92
CA ASP A 144 -7.32 22.14 4.56
C ASP A 144 -7.77 21.02 3.64
N VAL A 145 -8.70 21.35 2.74
CA VAL A 145 -9.27 20.40 1.79
C VAL A 145 -8.28 19.97 0.69
N ASP A 146 -7.22 20.74 0.47
CA ASP A 146 -6.28 20.50 -0.63
C ASP A 146 -4.96 19.84 -0.20
N MET A 147 -4.84 19.44 1.07
CA MET A 147 -3.55 18.98 1.59
C MET A 147 -3.08 17.63 1.06
N ILE A 148 -3.94 16.77 0.52
CA ILE A 148 -3.65 15.35 0.28
C ILE A 148 -2.98 14.75 1.51
N ALA A 149 -3.78 14.36 2.50
CA ALA A 149 -3.27 13.80 3.75
C ALA A 149 -2.79 12.36 3.51
N GLU A 150 -1.54 12.05 3.88
CA GLU A 150 -0.95 10.75 3.58
C GLU A 150 -0.73 9.90 4.81
N ASP A 151 0.05 10.36 5.77
CA ASP A 151 0.36 9.59 6.96
C ASP A 151 0.02 10.34 8.24
N ILE A 152 -0.17 9.57 9.32
CA ILE A 152 -0.53 10.07 10.64
C ILE A 152 0.28 9.34 11.72
N ALA A 153 0.89 10.10 12.62
CA ALA A 153 1.57 9.59 13.81
C ALA A 153 1.04 10.25 15.07
N TYR A 154 1.05 9.53 16.19
CA TYR A 154 0.63 10.07 17.49
C TYR A 154 1.84 10.42 18.36
N ASP A 155 1.97 11.69 18.70
CA ASP A 155 2.93 12.19 19.68
C ASP A 155 2.32 12.08 21.09
N ALA A 156 2.69 11.02 21.80
CA ALA A 156 2.19 10.76 23.14
C ALA A 156 2.65 11.81 24.16
N GLY A 157 3.83 12.41 23.94
CA GLY A 157 4.39 13.43 24.84
C GLY A 157 3.58 14.73 24.88
N SER A 158 2.91 15.08 23.78
CA SER A 158 2.07 16.29 23.68
C SER A 158 0.60 15.99 23.38
N ALA A 159 0.22 14.71 23.36
CA ALA A 159 -1.16 14.24 23.12
C ALA A 159 -1.77 14.81 21.82
N ARG A 160 -0.96 14.90 20.75
CA ARG A 160 -1.37 15.42 19.43
C ARG A 160 -1.05 14.44 18.33
N PHE A 161 -1.73 14.59 17.21
CA PHE A 161 -1.38 13.87 15.97
C PHE A 161 -0.52 14.75 15.07
N LEU A 162 0.40 14.11 14.37
CA LEU A 162 1.12 14.71 13.25
C LEU A 162 0.57 14.10 11.96
N VAL A 163 0.29 14.92 10.96
CA VAL A 163 -0.23 14.50 9.66
C VAL A 163 0.65 15.08 8.56
N SER A 164 1.09 14.26 7.62
CA SER A 164 1.86 14.68 6.46
C SER A 164 0.95 15.11 5.32
N SER A 165 1.46 16.01 4.49
CA SER A 165 0.82 16.44 3.26
C SER A 165 1.70 16.19 2.05
N VAL A 166 1.20 15.37 1.13
CA VAL A 166 1.86 15.16 -0.16
C VAL A 166 1.81 16.42 -1.01
N ARG A 167 0.66 17.10 -1.05
CA ARG A 167 0.52 18.29 -1.90
C ARG A 167 1.38 19.45 -1.44
N HIS A 168 1.39 19.73 -0.14
CA HIS A 168 2.08 20.90 0.40
C HIS A 168 3.53 20.62 0.79
N GLY A 169 3.90 19.37 1.03
CA GLY A 169 5.26 19.02 1.50
C GLY A 169 5.53 19.56 2.89
N GLY A 170 4.59 19.36 3.82
CA GLY A 170 4.69 19.81 5.21
C GLY A 170 4.14 18.78 6.19
N ILE A 171 4.42 18.98 7.49
CA ILE A 171 3.87 18.18 8.59
C ILE A 171 3.09 19.10 9.52
N TYR A 172 1.87 18.71 9.84
CA TYR A 172 0.91 19.47 10.61
C TYR A 172 0.56 18.77 11.91
N ALA A 173 0.62 19.49 13.03
CA ALA A 173 0.07 19.02 14.30
C ALA A 173 -1.42 19.34 14.37
N ALA A 174 -2.24 18.36 14.74
CA ALA A 174 -3.66 18.51 14.90
C ALA A 174 -4.22 17.58 15.98
N SER A 175 -5.37 17.95 16.55
CA SER A 175 -6.18 17.09 17.40
C SER A 175 -7.64 17.58 17.35
N ALA A 176 -8.54 16.91 18.07
CA ALA A 176 -9.93 17.34 18.18
C ALA A 176 -10.10 18.76 18.76
N SER A 177 -9.15 19.21 19.58
CA SER A 177 -9.16 20.51 20.27
C SER A 177 -8.14 21.51 19.72
N ILE A 178 -7.23 21.06 18.85
CA ILE A 178 -6.13 21.89 18.33
C ILE A 178 -6.32 22.06 16.82
N ARG A 179 -6.42 23.31 16.37
CA ARG A 179 -6.40 23.62 14.93
C ARG A 179 -5.08 23.18 14.33
N ALA A 180 -5.11 22.61 13.13
CA ALA A 180 -3.90 22.18 12.44
C ALA A 180 -2.89 23.34 12.28
N THR A 181 -1.67 23.11 12.78
CA THR A 181 -0.55 24.05 12.70
C THR A 181 0.68 23.36 12.13
N ALA A 182 1.38 24.00 11.20
CA ALA A 182 2.59 23.44 10.60
C ALA A 182 3.73 23.36 11.63
N ILE A 183 4.21 22.14 11.88
CA ILE A 183 5.47 21.87 12.60
C ILE A 183 6.62 21.95 11.62
N VAL A 184 6.51 21.27 10.47
CA VAL A 184 7.41 21.43 9.34
C VAL A 184 6.65 22.21 8.28
N LYS A 185 7.15 23.37 7.92
CA LYS A 185 6.48 24.28 6.98
C LYS A 185 6.51 23.68 5.55
N PRO A 186 5.49 23.97 4.73
CA PRO A 186 5.47 23.57 3.34
C PRO A 186 6.74 23.90 2.58
N GLY A 187 7.38 22.89 1.99
CA GLY A 187 8.60 23.01 1.21
C GLY A 187 9.83 23.44 2.02
N ALA A 188 9.80 23.31 3.35
CA ALA A 188 10.98 23.54 4.18
C ALA A 188 12.14 22.65 3.73
N ASP A 189 13.35 23.18 3.80
CA ASP A 189 14.61 22.45 3.54
C ASP A 189 14.64 21.76 2.16
N GLY A 190 13.95 22.30 1.16
CA GLY A 190 13.87 21.75 -0.19
C GLY A 190 13.06 20.44 -0.28
N SER A 191 12.10 20.24 0.63
CA SER A 191 11.19 19.10 0.57
C SER A 191 10.16 19.26 -0.56
N TRP A 192 9.80 18.13 -1.16
CA TRP A 192 8.65 17.95 -2.05
C TRP A 192 7.41 17.46 -1.26
N GLY A 193 6.65 16.51 -1.79
CA GLY A 193 5.58 15.87 -1.03
C GLY A 193 6.15 15.13 0.17
N MET A 194 5.51 15.26 1.33
CA MET A 194 5.85 14.48 2.52
C MET A 194 4.88 13.31 2.66
N PHE A 195 5.44 12.10 2.84
CA PHE A 195 4.69 10.85 2.88
C PHE A 195 4.64 10.30 4.31
N ALA A 196 5.54 9.41 4.68
CA ALA A 196 5.52 8.77 5.99
C ALA A 196 5.88 9.70 7.15
N ILE A 197 5.42 9.34 8.35
CA ILE A 197 5.83 9.95 9.62
C ILE A 197 6.16 8.86 10.63
N GLY A 198 7.38 8.85 11.12
CA GLY A 198 7.81 8.10 12.29
C GLY A 198 8.22 9.03 13.42
N ILE A 199 7.75 8.79 14.64
CA ILE A 199 8.18 9.53 15.83
C ILE A 199 9.05 8.61 16.67
N ALA A 200 10.27 9.04 16.96
CA ALA A 200 11.16 8.31 17.87
C ALA A 200 11.96 9.32 18.72
N HIS A 201 11.87 9.15 20.03
CA HIS A 201 12.46 10.06 21.01
C HIS A 201 12.02 11.52 20.77
N ASP A 202 12.96 12.37 20.41
CA ASP A 202 12.78 13.80 20.17
C ASP A 202 12.80 14.14 18.65
N ALA A 203 12.63 13.15 17.79
CA ALA A 203 12.72 13.32 16.35
C ALA A 203 11.44 12.89 15.61
N ILE A 204 11.13 13.64 14.55
CA ILE A 204 10.24 13.25 13.48
C ILE A 204 11.10 12.71 12.33
N TRP A 205 10.83 11.51 11.91
CA TRP A 205 11.33 10.94 10.68
C TRP A 205 10.25 11.03 9.62
N THR A 206 10.59 11.46 8.42
CA THR A 206 9.66 11.57 7.30
C THR A 206 10.38 11.32 5.99
N SER A 207 9.66 10.85 5.01
CA SER A 207 10.14 10.74 3.63
C SER A 207 9.61 11.90 2.80
N THR A 208 10.36 12.28 1.78
CA THR A 208 9.92 13.26 0.78
C THR A 208 10.26 12.78 -0.61
N ALA A 209 9.32 12.92 -1.54
CA ALA A 209 9.53 12.55 -2.95
C ALA A 209 8.90 13.57 -3.89
N ALA A 210 9.56 13.78 -5.04
CA ALA A 210 9.10 14.67 -6.09
C ALA A 210 8.14 13.93 -7.02
N ILE A 211 6.84 14.14 -6.82
CA ILE A 211 5.78 13.59 -7.67
C ILE A 211 4.89 14.72 -8.20
N SER A 212 4.23 14.50 -9.32
CA SER A 212 3.45 15.52 -10.06
C SER A 212 2.34 16.19 -9.26
N MET A 213 1.80 15.52 -8.22
CA MET A 213 0.75 16.04 -7.34
C MET A 213 1.26 17.06 -6.33
N THR A 214 2.57 17.14 -6.12
CA THR A 214 3.18 18.11 -5.19
C THR A 214 3.16 19.50 -5.79
N ALA A 215 2.70 20.50 -5.04
CA ALA A 215 2.56 21.88 -5.53
C ALA A 215 3.89 22.51 -6.00
N ARG A 216 5.03 22.00 -5.52
CA ARG A 216 6.39 22.47 -5.84
C ARG A 216 7.13 21.58 -6.85
N TYR A 217 6.46 20.58 -7.40
CA TYR A 217 7.07 19.68 -8.37
C TYR A 217 7.44 20.42 -9.66
N THR A 218 8.62 20.12 -10.17
CA THR A 218 9.04 20.42 -11.54
C THR A 218 9.49 19.15 -12.23
N PRO A 219 9.36 19.00 -13.56
CA PRO A 219 9.79 17.80 -14.28
C PRO A 219 11.27 17.44 -14.05
N SER A 220 12.14 18.41 -13.78
CA SER A 220 13.56 18.20 -13.45
C SER A 220 13.79 17.57 -12.06
N ASP A 221 12.74 17.52 -11.22
CA ASP A 221 12.80 16.89 -9.90
C ASP A 221 12.35 15.43 -9.92
N SER A 222 11.80 14.97 -11.03
CA SER A 222 11.32 13.59 -11.16
C SER A 222 12.35 12.57 -10.69
N GLY A 223 11.93 11.63 -9.83
CA GLY A 223 12.79 10.59 -9.27
C GLY A 223 13.68 11.06 -8.11
N LYS A 224 13.60 12.32 -7.68
CA LYS A 224 14.30 12.79 -6.47
C LYS A 224 13.48 12.49 -5.21
N SER A 225 14.14 11.95 -4.21
CA SER A 225 13.55 11.71 -2.90
C SER A 225 14.60 11.69 -1.79
N ALA A 226 14.16 11.77 -0.53
CA ALA A 226 15.03 11.68 0.62
C ALA A 226 14.27 11.24 1.87
N LEU A 227 14.98 10.61 2.81
CA LEU A 227 14.59 10.48 4.20
C LEU A 227 15.05 11.70 4.96
N LEU A 228 14.18 12.32 5.75
CA LEU A 228 14.46 13.54 6.52
C LEU A 228 14.26 13.27 8.01
N LYS A 229 15.11 13.90 8.82
CA LYS A 229 14.99 13.89 10.28
C LYS A 229 14.80 15.31 10.78
N TYR A 230 13.71 15.57 11.49
CA TYR A 230 13.43 16.86 12.10
C TYR A 230 13.41 16.75 13.63
N ASP A 231 13.69 17.83 14.30
CA ASP A 231 13.43 18.00 15.72
C ASP A 231 11.92 18.05 15.99
N LEU A 232 11.41 17.19 16.87
CA LEU A 232 9.97 17.04 17.14
C LEU A 232 9.34 18.32 17.73
N ARG A 233 10.12 19.11 18.45
CA ARG A 233 9.62 20.29 19.15
C ARG A 233 9.72 21.55 18.29
N SER A 234 10.83 21.75 17.61
CA SER A 234 11.11 22.98 16.85
C SER A 234 10.83 22.87 15.35
N GLY A 235 10.68 21.65 14.81
CA GLY A 235 10.55 21.40 13.37
C GLY A 235 11.81 21.73 12.57
N LYS A 236 12.97 21.90 13.21
CA LYS A 236 14.23 22.16 12.52
C LYS A 236 14.82 20.87 11.95
N LEU A 237 15.32 20.94 10.71
CA LEU A 237 16.01 19.82 10.07
C LEU A 237 17.26 19.44 10.87
N ARG A 238 17.41 18.13 11.14
CA ARG A 238 18.57 17.51 11.79
C ARG A 238 19.38 16.62 10.85
N GLY A 239 18.78 16.14 9.75
CA GLY A 239 19.46 15.27 8.81
C GLY A 239 18.67 15.05 7.53
N ARG A 240 19.38 14.78 6.43
CA ARG A 240 18.83 14.45 5.11
C ARG A 240 19.64 13.30 4.53
N TYR A 241 18.96 12.22 4.12
CA TYR A 241 19.58 10.99 3.65
C TYR A 241 18.96 10.62 2.32
N VAL A 242 19.78 10.41 1.30
CA VAL A 242 19.36 10.00 -0.05
C VAL A 242 19.67 8.51 -0.28
N ALA A 243 19.02 7.90 -1.24
CA ALA A 243 19.36 6.54 -1.66
C ALA A 243 20.81 6.48 -2.16
N PRO A 244 21.53 5.36 -1.94
CA PRO A 244 22.96 5.27 -2.23
C PRO A 244 23.29 5.10 -3.71
N ASP A 245 22.30 4.88 -4.56
CA ASP A 245 22.46 4.72 -6.01
C ASP A 245 21.88 5.91 -6.78
N SER A 246 22.12 5.97 -8.09
CA SER A 246 21.72 7.07 -8.97
C SER A 246 20.36 6.84 -9.65
N GLY A 247 19.60 5.83 -9.24
CA GLY A 247 18.29 5.52 -9.80
C GLY A 247 17.24 6.59 -9.50
N ALA A 248 16.07 6.45 -10.12
CA ALA A 248 14.91 7.21 -9.73
C ALA A 248 14.26 6.58 -8.50
N HIS A 249 13.98 7.37 -7.48
CA HIS A 249 13.46 6.94 -6.21
C HIS A 249 12.18 7.67 -5.83
N ALA A 250 11.32 6.99 -5.09
CA ALA A 250 10.26 7.58 -4.30
C ALA A 250 10.25 6.90 -2.92
N LEU A 251 11.18 7.34 -2.04
CA LEU A 251 11.16 6.92 -0.65
C LEU A 251 9.81 7.36 -0.07
N GLY A 252 8.93 6.39 0.12
CA GLY A 252 7.54 6.59 0.51
C GLY A 252 7.35 6.38 2.00
N ASP A 253 7.34 5.13 2.42
CA ASP A 253 6.92 4.72 3.75
C ASP A 253 8.08 4.27 4.62
N LEU A 254 7.92 4.41 5.94
CA LEU A 254 8.99 4.06 6.87
C LEU A 254 8.49 3.46 8.18
N VAL A 255 9.37 2.76 8.86
CA VAL A 255 9.22 2.40 10.27
C VAL A 255 10.51 2.69 11.03
N VAL A 256 10.37 3.16 12.26
CA VAL A 256 11.51 3.35 13.18
C VAL A 256 11.53 2.21 14.19
N GLY A 257 12.64 1.49 14.23
CA GLY A 257 12.86 0.41 15.19
C GLY A 257 13.15 0.94 16.60
N SER A 258 12.89 0.12 17.60
CA SER A 258 13.19 0.45 19.00
C SER A 258 14.68 0.67 19.27
N ASN A 259 15.54 0.14 18.43
CA ASN A 259 16.99 0.36 18.45
C ASN A 259 17.40 1.67 17.74
N GLY A 260 16.47 2.43 17.19
CA GLY A 260 16.71 3.68 16.45
C GLY A 260 17.06 3.51 14.97
N ALA A 261 17.10 2.29 14.43
CA ALA A 261 17.23 2.07 13.00
C ALA A 261 15.95 2.52 12.27
N VAL A 262 16.11 3.12 11.10
CA VAL A 262 14.97 3.55 10.25
C VAL A 262 14.98 2.73 8.97
N TYR A 263 13.88 2.06 8.68
CA TYR A 263 13.67 1.31 7.45
C TYR A 263 12.71 2.10 6.57
N VAL A 264 13.09 2.31 5.31
CA VAL A 264 12.29 3.08 4.36
C VAL A 264 12.11 2.30 3.07
N SER A 265 10.87 2.20 2.60
CA SER A 265 10.50 1.58 1.33
C SER A 265 10.60 2.58 0.18
N ASP A 266 10.90 2.07 -1.01
CA ASP A 266 10.99 2.86 -2.24
C ASP A 266 9.95 2.39 -3.25
N GLY A 267 8.86 3.12 -3.34
CA GLY A 267 7.70 2.76 -4.17
C GLY A 267 7.97 2.75 -5.68
N ILE A 268 9.01 3.45 -6.17
CA ILE A 268 9.42 3.45 -7.58
C ILE A 268 10.60 2.51 -7.81
N GLY A 269 11.65 2.60 -6.98
CA GLY A 269 12.84 1.77 -7.12
C GLY A 269 12.62 0.31 -6.75
N GLY A 270 11.56 -0.02 -6.01
CA GLY A 270 11.22 -1.40 -5.63
C GLY A 270 12.21 -2.01 -4.65
N GLY A 271 12.88 -1.19 -3.86
CA GLY A 271 13.83 -1.59 -2.83
C GLY A 271 13.39 -1.23 -1.41
N VAL A 272 14.20 -1.63 -0.43
CA VAL A 272 14.08 -1.16 0.95
C VAL A 272 15.47 -0.76 1.44
N TYR A 273 15.55 0.39 2.07
CA TYR A 273 16.78 0.93 2.63
C TYR A 273 16.73 0.97 4.14
N VAL A 274 17.89 0.96 4.79
CA VAL A 274 18.03 1.09 6.23
C VAL A 274 19.06 2.16 6.59
N LEU A 275 18.68 3.06 7.49
CA LEU A 275 19.59 3.96 8.20
C LEU A 275 19.88 3.34 9.56
N ALA A 276 21.11 2.88 9.77
CA ALA A 276 21.52 2.35 11.07
C ALA A 276 21.65 3.48 12.11
N PRO A 277 21.47 3.20 13.40
CA PRO A 277 21.66 4.19 14.46
C PRO A 277 23.05 4.84 14.37
N GLY A 278 23.09 6.18 14.37
CA GLY A 278 24.35 6.94 14.28
C GLY A 278 24.98 6.98 12.88
N SER A 279 24.39 6.32 11.87
CA SER A 279 24.87 6.40 10.49
C SER A 279 24.46 7.73 9.85
N ASP A 280 25.26 8.18 8.90
CA ASP A 280 25.02 9.34 8.05
C ASP A 280 24.51 8.98 6.64
N SER A 281 24.37 7.68 6.34
CA SER A 281 24.03 7.18 5.01
C SER A 281 23.09 5.99 5.06
N LEU A 282 22.16 5.95 4.11
CA LEU A 282 21.29 4.79 3.86
C LEU A 282 22.10 3.64 3.26
N ARG A 283 21.75 2.42 3.67
CA ARG A 283 22.24 1.18 3.07
C ARG A 283 21.08 0.39 2.48
N VAL A 284 21.36 -0.36 1.43
CA VAL A 284 20.39 -1.27 0.82
C VAL A 284 20.14 -2.44 1.77
N LEU A 285 18.87 -2.70 2.12
CA LEU A 285 18.43 -3.92 2.80
C LEU A 285 17.82 -4.89 1.78
N VAL A 286 16.95 -4.41 0.91
CA VAL A 286 16.39 -5.16 -0.22
C VAL A 286 16.77 -4.42 -1.49
N GLN A 287 17.37 -5.14 -2.43
CA GLN A 287 17.87 -4.55 -3.68
C GLN A 287 16.75 -3.88 -4.48
N PRO A 288 17.02 -2.76 -5.14
CA PRO A 288 16.09 -2.16 -6.09
C PRO A 288 15.58 -3.18 -7.12
N GLY A 289 14.30 -3.09 -7.45
CA GLY A 289 13.65 -3.98 -8.40
C GLY A 289 13.26 -5.35 -7.86
N VAL A 290 13.58 -5.70 -6.62
CA VAL A 290 13.13 -6.97 -6.00
C VAL A 290 11.63 -6.92 -5.69
N LEU A 291 11.15 -5.82 -5.12
CA LEU A 291 9.73 -5.54 -4.92
C LEU A 291 9.17 -4.74 -6.09
N VAL A 292 7.85 -4.68 -6.23
CA VAL A 292 7.18 -3.90 -7.29
C VAL A 292 6.79 -2.52 -6.79
N SER A 293 6.10 -2.47 -5.66
CA SER A 293 5.61 -1.24 -5.05
C SER A 293 5.53 -1.43 -3.54
N PRO A 294 6.69 -1.45 -2.86
CA PRO A 294 6.73 -1.61 -1.41
C PRO A 294 6.13 -0.39 -0.71
N GLN A 295 5.34 -0.67 0.33
CA GLN A 295 4.60 0.30 1.12
C GLN A 295 5.06 0.27 2.58
N THR A 296 4.22 0.73 3.53
CA THR A 296 4.54 0.92 4.94
C THR A 296 5.07 -0.35 5.62
N PRO A 297 6.35 -0.41 5.97
CA PRO A 297 6.91 -1.59 6.62
C PRO A 297 6.54 -1.65 8.11
N ALA A 298 6.53 -2.85 8.67
CA ALA A 298 6.39 -3.07 10.11
C ALA A 298 7.38 -4.12 10.62
N LEU A 299 7.95 -3.86 11.81
CA LEU A 299 8.91 -4.78 12.44
C LEU A 299 8.20 -5.88 13.23
N SER A 300 8.74 -7.10 13.19
CA SER A 300 8.40 -8.15 14.14
C SER A 300 8.77 -7.75 15.58
N SER A 301 8.21 -8.45 16.58
CA SER A 301 8.44 -8.11 18.00
C SER A 301 9.90 -8.26 18.44
N ASP A 302 10.61 -9.19 17.84
CA ASP A 302 12.03 -9.45 18.08
C ASP A 302 12.97 -8.59 17.23
N GLY A 303 12.41 -7.81 16.30
CA GLY A 303 13.18 -6.97 15.38
C GLY A 303 13.95 -7.75 14.32
N ALA A 304 13.72 -9.05 14.15
CA ALA A 304 14.47 -9.89 13.21
C ALA A 304 13.87 -9.88 11.79
N THR A 305 12.57 -9.62 11.69
CA THR A 305 11.83 -9.60 10.41
C THR A 305 11.20 -8.23 10.18
N LEU A 306 11.34 -7.74 8.96
CA LEU A 306 10.61 -6.58 8.46
C LEU A 306 9.50 -7.07 7.52
N PHE A 307 8.23 -6.88 7.90
CA PHE A 307 7.11 -7.11 7.00
C PHE A 307 6.93 -5.89 6.10
N VAL A 308 6.94 -6.11 4.79
CA VAL A 308 6.81 -5.05 3.79
C VAL A 308 5.64 -5.42 2.87
N PRO A 309 4.51 -4.69 2.92
CA PRO A 309 3.48 -4.91 1.92
C PRO A 309 3.99 -4.43 0.57
N ASP A 310 3.87 -5.29 -0.42
CA ASP A 310 3.99 -4.93 -1.83
C ASP A 310 2.57 -4.76 -2.38
N TYR A 311 2.26 -3.56 -2.79
CA TYR A 311 0.90 -3.20 -3.22
C TYR A 311 0.35 -4.09 -4.34
N ALA A 312 1.23 -4.60 -5.20
CA ALA A 312 0.87 -5.42 -6.35
C ALA A 312 0.86 -6.93 -6.05
N ILE A 313 1.63 -7.38 -5.05
CA ILE A 313 1.94 -8.81 -4.87
C ILE A 313 1.35 -9.38 -3.58
N GLY A 314 1.62 -8.74 -2.42
CA GLY A 314 1.22 -9.24 -1.11
C GLY A 314 2.10 -8.72 0.01
N ILE A 315 2.36 -9.49 1.05
CA ILE A 315 3.24 -9.07 2.15
C ILE A 315 4.53 -9.87 2.10
N ALA A 316 5.64 -9.18 1.91
CA ALA A 316 6.97 -9.74 2.01
C ALA A 316 7.43 -9.78 3.48
N ALA A 317 8.05 -10.89 3.90
CA ALA A 317 8.80 -11.02 5.14
C ALA A 317 10.29 -10.95 4.80
N VAL A 318 10.94 -9.89 5.23
CA VAL A 318 12.36 -9.59 4.95
C VAL A 318 13.20 -9.88 6.19
N SER A 319 14.16 -10.77 6.08
CA SER A 319 15.16 -10.98 7.13
C SER A 319 16.05 -9.75 7.26
N ILE A 320 16.07 -9.09 8.42
CA ILE A 320 16.91 -7.90 8.64
C ILE A 320 18.39 -8.23 8.60
N ALA A 321 18.77 -9.44 9.02
CA ALA A 321 20.17 -9.86 9.01
C ALA A 321 20.74 -10.10 7.62
N THR A 322 19.91 -10.57 6.66
CA THR A 322 20.38 -11.03 5.35
C THR A 322 19.75 -10.30 4.16
N GLY A 323 18.67 -9.56 4.34
CA GLY A 323 17.87 -8.97 3.27
C GLY A 323 17.05 -9.99 2.46
N LYS A 324 17.06 -11.28 2.87
CA LYS A 324 16.30 -12.33 2.18
C LYS A 324 14.81 -12.03 2.27
N VAL A 325 14.12 -12.08 1.13
CA VAL A 325 12.68 -11.87 0.99
C VAL A 325 11.97 -13.21 0.86
N THR A 326 10.90 -13.40 1.62
CA THR A 326 9.92 -14.49 1.46
C THR A 326 8.51 -13.89 1.50
N TRP A 327 7.53 -14.57 0.91
CA TRP A 327 6.16 -14.07 0.89
C TRP A 327 5.32 -14.73 1.99
N LEU A 328 4.47 -13.96 2.69
CA LEU A 328 3.52 -14.53 3.64
C LEU A 328 2.53 -15.43 2.92
N MET A 329 2.43 -16.67 3.40
CA MET A 329 1.42 -17.61 2.93
C MET A 329 0.02 -17.20 3.43
N HIS A 330 -1.01 -17.43 2.62
CA HIS A 330 -2.40 -17.14 2.97
C HIS A 330 -3.35 -18.09 2.24
N SER A 331 -4.63 -18.10 2.63
CA SER A 331 -5.66 -18.83 1.88
C SER A 331 -6.07 -18.08 0.61
N ASP A 332 -6.55 -18.81 -0.39
CA ASP A 332 -7.05 -18.23 -1.65
C ASP A 332 -8.25 -17.28 -1.45
N SER A 333 -8.92 -17.35 -0.30
CA SER A 333 -10.04 -16.46 0.04
C SER A 333 -9.61 -15.12 0.64
N LEU A 334 -8.31 -14.85 0.72
CA LEU A 334 -7.76 -13.61 1.28
C LEU A 334 -6.89 -12.89 0.26
N ALA A 335 -7.20 -11.63 -0.05
CA ALA A 335 -6.31 -10.79 -0.84
C ALA A 335 -5.33 -10.06 0.09
N LEU A 336 -4.02 -10.21 -0.16
CA LEU A 336 -2.95 -9.45 0.50
C LEU A 336 -2.35 -8.37 -0.42
N THR A 337 -2.94 -8.11 -1.58
CA THR A 337 -2.58 -7.00 -2.48
C THR A 337 -3.33 -5.72 -2.11
N GLY A 338 -2.86 -4.57 -2.58
CA GLY A 338 -3.50 -3.28 -2.35
C GLY A 338 -3.42 -2.81 -0.90
N ILE A 339 -2.43 -3.27 -0.14
CA ILE A 339 -2.14 -2.84 1.22
C ILE A 339 -1.19 -1.65 1.15
N ASP A 340 -1.62 -0.53 1.71
CA ASP A 340 -0.92 0.75 1.79
C ASP A 340 -0.23 0.90 3.16
N GLY A 341 -1.03 0.81 4.24
CA GLY A 341 -0.54 0.87 5.61
C GLY A 341 -0.45 -0.51 6.27
N LEU A 342 0.64 -0.79 6.99
CA LEU A 342 0.81 -2.01 7.77
C LEU A 342 1.39 -1.69 9.14
N TYR A 343 0.73 -2.18 10.19
CA TYR A 343 1.06 -1.86 11.59
C TYR A 343 1.03 -3.14 12.43
N ARG A 344 2.00 -3.30 13.33
CA ARG A 344 2.04 -4.45 14.22
C ARG A 344 1.20 -4.22 15.49
N LEU A 345 0.40 -5.19 15.87
CA LEU A 345 -0.35 -5.23 17.13
C LEU A 345 -0.13 -6.59 17.81
N GLY A 346 0.85 -6.67 18.70
CA GLY A 346 1.25 -7.94 19.30
C GLY A 346 1.77 -8.89 18.21
N ARG A 347 1.08 -10.03 18.03
CA ARG A 347 1.35 -11.02 16.98
C ARG A 347 0.57 -10.76 15.68
N ASP A 348 -0.37 -9.82 15.71
CA ASP A 348 -1.21 -9.50 14.58
C ASP A 348 -0.62 -8.36 13.75
N LEU A 349 -1.03 -8.30 12.50
CA LEU A 349 -0.83 -7.16 11.61
C LEU A 349 -2.17 -6.47 11.38
N ILE A 350 -2.20 -5.17 11.55
CA ILE A 350 -3.31 -4.32 11.12
C ILE A 350 -2.94 -3.73 9.76
N VAL A 351 -3.79 -3.91 8.77
CA VAL A 351 -3.54 -3.42 7.42
C VAL A 351 -4.61 -2.45 6.97
N VAL A 352 -4.19 -1.37 6.32
CA VAL A 352 -5.05 -0.45 5.58
C VAL A 352 -4.99 -0.87 4.12
N GLN A 353 -6.08 -1.37 3.58
CA GLN A 353 -6.18 -1.93 2.24
C GLN A 353 -7.10 -1.05 1.39
N ASN A 354 -6.50 -0.20 0.59
CA ASN A 354 -7.18 0.76 -0.27
C ASN A 354 -7.08 0.43 -1.77
N GLY A 355 -6.28 -0.57 -2.14
CA GLY A 355 -6.17 -1.09 -3.51
C GLY A 355 -7.19 -2.19 -3.84
N VAL A 356 -8.09 -2.51 -2.92
CA VAL A 356 -9.21 -3.44 -3.12
C VAL A 356 -10.50 -2.68 -2.80
N GLU A 357 -11.49 -2.81 -3.66
CA GLU A 357 -12.83 -2.26 -3.41
C GLU A 357 -13.79 -3.32 -2.86
N PRO A 358 -14.53 -2.98 -1.80
CA PRO A 358 -14.48 -1.75 -1.03
C PRO A 358 -13.21 -1.63 -0.18
N ASN A 359 -12.71 -0.38 -0.02
CA ASN A 359 -11.58 -0.11 0.87
C ASN A 359 -11.86 -0.63 2.28
N ARG A 360 -10.82 -1.12 2.97
CA ARG A 360 -11.01 -1.75 4.27
C ARG A 360 -9.78 -1.67 5.16
N ILE A 361 -10.01 -1.81 6.46
CA ILE A 361 -8.98 -2.06 7.47
C ILE A 361 -9.18 -3.47 7.98
N MET A 362 -8.11 -4.28 7.97
CA MET A 362 -8.16 -5.67 8.38
C MET A 362 -7.21 -5.93 9.54
N ARG A 363 -7.54 -6.89 10.38
CA ARG A 363 -6.64 -7.54 11.33
C ARG A 363 -6.26 -8.90 10.78
N LEU A 364 -4.97 -9.16 10.62
CA LEU A 364 -4.41 -10.41 10.14
C LEU A 364 -3.67 -11.07 11.30
N THR A 365 -4.06 -12.29 11.68
CA THR A 365 -3.36 -13.07 12.70
C THR A 365 -2.35 -13.97 12.01
N LEU A 366 -1.10 -13.91 12.47
CA LEU A 366 -0.03 -14.74 11.96
C LEU A 366 0.13 -16.03 12.78
N ASP A 367 0.62 -17.10 12.16
CA ASP A 367 1.08 -18.30 12.85
C ASP A 367 2.30 -18.05 13.75
N ALA A 368 2.73 -19.05 14.52
CA ALA A 368 3.86 -18.89 15.45
C ALA A 368 5.17 -18.52 14.74
N PRO A 369 5.55 -19.14 13.59
CA PRO A 369 6.74 -18.75 12.85
C PRO A 369 6.58 -17.45 12.06
N MET A 370 5.39 -16.81 12.07
CA MET A 370 5.07 -15.59 11.34
C MET A 370 5.27 -15.70 9.81
N GLY A 371 5.10 -16.89 9.28
CA GLY A 371 5.20 -17.17 7.83
C GLY A 371 3.86 -17.25 7.11
N ARG A 372 2.75 -17.33 7.86
CA ARG A 372 1.41 -17.54 7.32
C ARG A 372 0.35 -16.70 8.05
N VAL A 373 -0.58 -16.15 7.27
CA VAL A 373 -1.83 -15.58 7.81
C VAL A 373 -2.82 -16.73 8.06
N VAL A 374 -3.17 -16.93 9.33
CA VAL A 374 -4.08 -18.01 9.76
C VAL A 374 -5.53 -17.53 9.94
N SER A 375 -5.74 -16.25 10.18
CA SER A 375 -7.08 -15.65 10.19
C SER A 375 -7.04 -14.19 9.76
N ALA A 376 -8.16 -13.69 9.27
CA ALA A 376 -8.34 -12.31 8.88
C ALA A 376 -9.75 -11.82 9.25
N ALA A 377 -9.84 -10.60 9.81
CA ALA A 377 -11.11 -9.97 10.17
C ALA A 377 -11.14 -8.51 9.74
N ALA A 378 -12.26 -8.04 9.20
CA ALA A 378 -12.44 -6.64 8.87
C ALA A 378 -12.73 -5.84 10.16
N LEU A 379 -11.90 -4.84 10.45
CA LEU A 379 -12.07 -3.89 11.54
C LEU A 379 -12.92 -2.69 11.11
N ALA A 380 -12.78 -2.26 9.86
CA ALA A 380 -13.56 -1.18 9.29
C ALA A 380 -13.72 -1.38 7.77
N ARG A 381 -14.95 -1.21 7.29
CA ARG A 381 -15.32 -1.19 5.88
C ARG A 381 -16.66 -0.46 5.73
N GLY A 382 -16.88 0.22 4.61
CA GLY A 382 -18.10 0.94 4.31
C GLY A 382 -17.92 2.45 4.17
N PRO A 383 -18.98 3.25 4.23
CA PRO A 383 -18.97 4.67 3.87
C PRO A 383 -17.98 5.55 4.65
N ARG A 384 -17.63 5.13 5.88
CA ARG A 384 -16.67 5.84 6.75
C ARG A 384 -15.22 5.36 6.62
N ALA A 385 -14.98 4.36 5.77
CA ALA A 385 -13.66 3.79 5.49
C ALA A 385 -13.37 3.86 3.98
N ARG A 386 -13.43 5.06 3.40
CA ARG A 386 -13.17 5.33 1.99
C ARG A 386 -12.01 6.28 1.82
N SER A 387 -11.32 6.19 0.68
CA SER A 387 -10.13 6.98 0.37
C SER A 387 -9.14 6.94 1.54
N LEU A 388 -8.85 5.73 1.97
CA LEU A 388 -7.92 5.46 3.06
C LEU A 388 -6.49 5.69 2.58
N THR A 389 -5.62 6.15 3.48
CA THR A 389 -4.18 6.09 3.32
C THR A 389 -3.58 5.36 4.53
N HIS A 390 -3.03 6.08 5.49
CA HIS A 390 -2.31 5.48 6.60
C HIS A 390 -3.04 5.61 7.94
N ALA A 391 -2.45 5.00 8.98
CA ALA A 391 -3.01 4.96 10.32
C ALA A 391 -1.94 5.03 11.39
N THR A 392 -2.35 5.20 12.65
CA THR A 392 -1.50 5.07 13.82
C THR A 392 -2.27 4.41 14.97
N ILE A 393 -1.57 3.69 15.82
CA ILE A 393 -2.15 3.02 16.99
C ILE A 393 -1.88 3.86 18.23
N ALA A 394 -2.94 4.25 18.94
CA ALA A 394 -2.83 4.99 20.20
C ALA A 394 -3.99 4.63 21.16
N GLY A 395 -3.69 4.33 22.42
CA GLY A 395 -4.69 4.14 23.48
C GLY A 395 -5.74 3.06 23.19
N GLY A 396 -5.38 1.96 22.51
CA GLY A 396 -6.29 0.86 22.14
C GLY A 396 -7.20 1.18 20.94
N TRP A 397 -6.90 2.25 20.22
CA TRP A 397 -7.57 2.66 19.00
C TRP A 397 -6.60 2.68 17.82
N LEU A 398 -7.11 2.35 16.65
CA LEU A 398 -6.49 2.69 15.38
C LEU A 398 -7.10 3.99 14.89
N TYR A 399 -6.28 5.03 14.76
CA TYR A 399 -6.65 6.28 14.10
C TYR A 399 -6.18 6.21 12.66
N PHE A 400 -7.05 6.52 11.70
CA PHE A 400 -6.74 6.40 10.28
C PHE A 400 -7.27 7.57 9.48
N ILE A 401 -6.60 7.88 8.40
CA ILE A 401 -7.02 8.91 7.46
C ILE A 401 -8.07 8.32 6.53
N ALA A 402 -9.19 9.01 6.42
CA ALA A 402 -10.24 8.78 5.43
C ALA A 402 -10.52 10.07 4.68
N LYS A 403 -10.99 9.97 3.43
CA LYS A 403 -11.12 11.13 2.53
C LYS A 403 -9.79 11.88 2.40
N SER A 404 -8.73 11.16 2.11
CA SER A 404 -7.36 11.67 2.10
C SER A 404 -7.13 12.82 1.10
N GLY A 405 -7.97 12.96 0.08
CA GLY A 405 -7.82 13.92 -1.00
C GLY A 405 -7.28 13.30 -2.29
N TRP A 406 -6.73 12.08 -2.25
CA TRP A 406 -6.25 11.38 -3.44
C TRP A 406 -7.36 11.13 -4.46
N GLU A 407 -8.59 10.93 -4.04
CA GLU A 407 -9.76 10.74 -4.91
C GLU A 407 -10.07 11.94 -5.81
N ARG A 408 -9.51 13.10 -5.49
CA ARG A 408 -9.68 14.35 -6.23
C ARG A 408 -8.54 14.66 -7.19
N VAL A 409 -7.51 13.83 -7.19
CA VAL A 409 -6.36 13.99 -8.08
C VAL A 409 -6.58 13.20 -9.36
N SER A 410 -6.46 13.87 -10.50
CA SER A 410 -6.54 13.26 -11.83
C SER A 410 -5.21 12.62 -12.25
N ASP A 411 -5.25 11.82 -13.31
CA ASP A 411 -4.07 11.08 -13.80
C ASP A 411 -2.92 12.01 -14.25
N ASP A 412 -3.22 13.26 -14.63
CA ASP A 412 -2.22 14.29 -14.96
C ASP A 412 -1.72 15.08 -13.74
N GLY A 413 -2.04 14.64 -12.52
CA GLY A 413 -1.61 15.26 -11.26
C GLY A 413 -2.37 16.52 -10.86
N LYS A 414 -3.44 16.86 -11.59
CA LYS A 414 -4.28 18.01 -11.25
C LYS A 414 -5.30 17.64 -10.19
N MET A 415 -5.52 18.57 -9.28
CA MET A 415 -6.51 18.40 -8.22
C MET A 415 -7.81 19.13 -8.57
N THR A 416 -8.94 18.44 -8.48
CA THR A 416 -10.26 19.05 -8.58
C THR A 416 -10.56 19.83 -7.29
N ALA A 417 -11.24 20.99 -7.43
CA ALA A 417 -11.65 21.78 -6.27
C ALA A 417 -12.51 20.97 -5.32
N GLY A 418 -12.22 21.09 -4.02
CA GLY A 418 -12.96 20.44 -2.95
C GLY A 418 -13.88 21.41 -2.21
N THR A 419 -14.84 20.85 -1.51
CA THR A 419 -15.69 21.55 -0.54
C THR A 419 -15.28 21.18 0.89
N ALA A 420 -15.79 21.88 1.88
CA ALA A 420 -15.55 21.53 3.28
C ALA A 420 -15.97 20.08 3.64
N ALA A 421 -16.90 19.49 2.89
CA ALA A 421 -17.31 18.10 3.04
C ALA A 421 -16.23 17.09 2.60
N ASP A 422 -15.31 17.52 1.75
CA ASP A 422 -14.22 16.72 1.20
C ASP A 422 -12.93 16.82 2.04
N ALA A 423 -12.96 17.60 3.13
CA ALA A 423 -11.82 17.75 4.02
C ALA A 423 -11.37 16.40 4.58
N PRO A 424 -10.04 16.13 4.60
CA PRO A 424 -9.52 14.89 5.15
C PRO A 424 -10.00 14.67 6.57
N SER A 425 -10.39 13.44 6.88
CA SER A 425 -11.00 13.08 8.15
C SER A 425 -10.15 12.06 8.88
N ILE A 426 -9.85 12.32 10.14
CA ILE A 426 -9.25 11.33 11.04
C ILE A 426 -10.38 10.56 11.71
N MET A 427 -10.49 9.31 11.31
CA MET A 427 -11.42 8.34 11.89
C MET A 427 -10.70 7.47 12.91
N ARG A 428 -11.46 6.80 13.77
CA ARG A 428 -10.89 5.81 14.69
C ARG A 428 -11.79 4.57 14.82
N VAL A 429 -11.16 3.43 15.03
CA VAL A 429 -11.84 2.16 15.34
C VAL A 429 -11.12 1.45 16.48
N ARG A 430 -11.87 0.79 17.36
CA ARG A 430 -11.28 0.00 18.45
C ARG A 430 -10.54 -1.21 17.90
N ILE A 431 -9.34 -1.47 18.41
CA ILE A 431 -8.51 -2.62 18.07
C ILE A 431 -8.13 -3.47 19.29
N ALA A 432 -8.25 -2.93 20.51
CA ALA A 432 -8.20 -3.69 21.74
C ALA A 432 -9.62 -4.08 22.17
N PRO A 433 -9.82 -5.22 22.85
CA PRO A 433 -11.11 -5.61 23.39
C PRO A 433 -11.63 -4.61 24.41
#